data_5d676f9d861f68c808f29bd79ad6ff66
#
_entry.id   5d676f9d861f68c808f29bd79ad6ff66
#
_cell.length_a   1.000
_cell.length_b   1.000
_cell.length_c   1.000
_cell.angle_alpha   90.00
_cell.angle_beta   90.00
_cell.angle_gamma   90.00
#
_symmetry.space_group_name_H-M   'P 1'
#
loop_
_entity.id
_entity.type
_entity.pdbx_description
1 polymer ?
#
loop_
_entity_poly.entity_id
_entity_poly.type
_entity_poly.pdbx_seq_one_letter_code
_entity_poly.pdbx_strand_id
1 'polypeptide(L)'
;MAVAPLRLLTIGFPSLLRDCLQQCHYPLLPIYTLHELENDVLEKEFYAKVFVPAKTSPQGWFFVGPPMPTRDMAIQQVDYEALLRL
;
A
#
# COMPACT_ATOMS: atom_id res chain seq x y z
N MET A 1 4.66 -2.52 -24.83
CA MET A 1 3.55 -3.14 -24.15
C MET A 1 3.09 -2.27 -22.99
N ALA A 2 2.11 -1.45 -23.28
CA ALA A 2 1.62 -0.49 -22.31
C ALA A 2 0.94 -1.16 -21.10
N VAL A 3 0.30 -2.30 -21.32
CA VAL A 3 -0.42 -2.98 -20.26
C VAL A 3 0.51 -3.65 -19.26
N ALA A 4 1.63 -4.20 -19.74
CA ALA A 4 2.54 -4.93 -18.86
C ALA A 4 3.16 -4.03 -17.79
N PRO A 5 3.69 -2.82 -18.10
CA PRO A 5 4.20 -1.94 -17.05
C PRO A 5 3.12 -1.53 -16.04
N LEU A 6 1.90 -1.28 -16.50
CA LEU A 6 0.82 -0.93 -15.59
C LEU A 6 0.47 -2.10 -14.67
N ARG A 7 0.44 -3.32 -15.20
CA ARG A 7 0.20 -4.51 -14.39
C ARG A 7 1.31 -4.73 -13.38
N LEU A 8 2.54 -4.51 -13.77
CA LEU A 8 3.67 -4.62 -12.85
C LEU A 8 3.55 -3.62 -11.71
N LEU A 9 3.13 -2.39 -11.99
CA LEU A 9 2.89 -1.42 -10.93
C LEU A 9 1.74 -1.85 -10.02
N THR A 10 0.64 -2.33 -10.60
CA THR A 10 -0.53 -2.74 -9.84
C THR A 10 -0.27 -3.97 -8.98
N ILE A 11 0.51 -4.93 -9.49
CA ILE A 11 0.83 -6.18 -8.79
C ILE A 11 2.16 -6.05 -8.04
N GLY A 12 3.08 -5.23 -8.58
CA GLY A 12 4.47 -5.18 -8.18
C GLY A 12 4.70 -4.73 -6.75
N PHE A 13 4.19 -3.56 -6.36
CA PHE A 13 4.48 -3.03 -5.04
C PHE A 13 3.85 -3.85 -3.91
N PRO A 14 2.60 -4.33 -4.01
CA PRO A 14 2.08 -5.24 -2.99
C PRO A 14 2.89 -6.54 -2.88
N SER A 15 3.28 -7.11 -4.01
CA SER A 15 4.12 -8.31 -4.00
C SER A 15 5.50 -8.03 -3.42
N LEU A 16 6.11 -6.91 -3.79
CA LEU A 16 7.41 -6.52 -3.26
C LEU A 16 7.37 -6.29 -1.76
N LEU A 17 6.32 -5.63 -1.28
CA LEU A 17 6.17 -5.42 0.16
C LEU A 17 6.03 -6.75 0.89
N ARG A 18 5.18 -7.63 0.40
CA ARG A 18 4.98 -8.96 0.99
C ARG A 18 6.28 -9.74 1.00
N ASP A 19 7.00 -9.77 -0.11
CA ASP A 19 8.25 -10.51 -0.21
C ASP A 19 9.32 -9.93 0.71
N CYS A 20 9.40 -8.61 0.78
CA CYS A 20 10.31 -7.93 1.70
C CYS A 20 10.03 -8.31 3.15
N LEU A 21 8.76 -8.29 3.55
CA LEU A 21 8.36 -8.66 4.90
C LEU A 21 8.66 -10.12 5.20
N GLN A 22 8.45 -11.01 4.25
CA GLN A 22 8.76 -12.43 4.41
C GLN A 22 10.27 -12.65 4.57
N GLN A 23 11.09 -11.97 3.78
CA GLN A 23 12.54 -12.08 3.89
C GLN A 23 13.05 -11.50 5.20
N CYS A 24 12.38 -10.52 5.73
CA CYS A 24 12.69 -9.95 7.04
C CYS A 24 12.07 -10.74 8.20
N HIS A 25 11.45 -11.87 7.91
CA HIS A 25 10.83 -12.78 8.91
C HIS A 25 9.67 -12.15 9.68
N TYR A 26 8.91 -11.27 9.06
CA TYR A 26 7.67 -10.78 9.65
C TYR A 26 6.63 -11.89 9.65
N PRO A 27 5.97 -12.14 10.78
CA PRO A 27 5.08 -13.31 10.90
C PRO A 27 3.73 -13.15 10.23
N LEU A 28 3.29 -11.91 10.00
CA LEU A 28 1.95 -11.64 9.47
C LEU A 28 2.03 -10.79 8.21
N LEU A 29 1.02 -10.95 7.37
CA LEU A 29 0.89 -10.17 6.15
C LEU A 29 0.44 -8.74 6.48
N PRO A 30 0.76 -7.77 5.61
CA PRO A 30 0.27 -6.42 5.78
C PRO A 30 -1.26 -6.36 5.63
N ILE A 31 -1.88 -5.48 6.39
CA ILE A 31 -3.33 -5.30 6.41
C ILE A 31 -3.65 -3.95 5.79
N TYR A 32 -4.46 -3.96 4.73
CA TYR A 32 -4.82 -2.76 3.99
C TYR A 32 -6.20 -2.27 4.38
N THR A 33 -6.35 -0.95 4.47
CA THR A 33 -7.64 -0.29 4.61
C THR A 33 -7.73 0.79 3.53
N LEU A 34 -8.80 0.75 2.76
CA LEU A 34 -9.01 1.68 1.66
C LEU A 34 -10.10 2.67 2.03
N HIS A 35 -9.83 3.95 1.81
CA HIS A 35 -10.75 5.04 2.14
C HIS A 35 -11.09 5.83 0.89
N GLU A 36 -12.31 6.34 0.85
CA GLU A 36 -12.83 7.12 -0.25
C GLU A 36 -13.11 8.54 0.21
N LEU A 37 -12.72 9.51 -0.61
CA LEU A 37 -12.93 10.94 -0.35
C LEU A 37 -13.60 11.58 -1.55
N GLU A 38 -14.33 12.68 -1.32
CA GLU A 38 -14.71 13.60 -2.37
C GLU A 38 -13.87 14.87 -2.26
N ASN A 39 -13.34 15.32 -3.40
CA ASN A 39 -12.61 16.58 -3.44
C ASN A 39 -13.54 17.76 -3.71
N ASP A 40 -12.98 18.96 -3.87
CA ASP A 40 -13.75 20.19 -4.03
C ASP A 40 -14.59 20.23 -5.33
N VAL A 41 -14.24 19.43 -6.32
CA VAL A 41 -14.99 19.34 -7.58
C VAL A 41 -15.88 18.11 -7.61
N LEU A 42 -16.15 17.50 -6.46
CA LEU A 42 -17.01 16.32 -6.29
C LEU A 42 -16.50 15.08 -7.04
N GLU A 43 -15.22 15.03 -7.32
CA GLU A 43 -14.58 13.83 -7.84
C GLU A 43 -14.14 12.94 -6.70
N LYS A 44 -14.26 11.64 -6.91
CA LYS A 44 -13.81 10.68 -5.89
C LYS A 44 -12.30 10.49 -5.96
N GLU A 45 -11.71 10.48 -4.79
CA GLU A 45 -10.32 10.12 -4.62
C GLU A 45 -10.22 9.02 -3.57
N PHE A 46 -9.11 8.30 -3.58
CA PHE A 46 -8.92 7.16 -2.69
C PHE A 46 -7.56 7.29 -2.02
N TYR A 47 -7.50 6.98 -0.75
CA TYR A 47 -6.23 6.78 -0.09
C TYR A 47 -6.25 5.47 0.68
N ALA A 48 -5.08 4.89 0.85
CA ALA A 48 -4.95 3.61 1.52
C ALA A 48 -4.05 3.76 2.75
N LYS A 49 -4.35 2.96 3.75
CA LYS A 49 -3.48 2.73 4.90
C LYS A 49 -3.01 1.30 4.84
N VAL A 50 -1.77 1.06 5.22
CA VAL A 50 -1.27 -0.28 5.41
C VAL A 50 -0.73 -0.42 6.83
N PHE A 51 -1.13 -1.49 7.50
CA PHE A 51 -0.60 -1.84 8.80
C PHE A 51 0.31 -3.04 8.66
N VAL A 52 1.55 -2.88 9.10
CA VAL A 52 2.55 -3.95 9.11
C VAL A 52 2.73 -4.39 10.56
N PRO A 53 2.21 -5.56 10.95
CA PRO A 53 2.37 -6.03 12.32
C PRO A 53 3.84 -6.25 12.68
N ALA A 54 4.21 -5.89 13.89
CA ALA A 54 5.58 -6.03 14.36
C ALA A 54 5.94 -7.50 14.57
N LYS A 55 7.23 -7.79 14.55
CA LYS A 55 7.72 -9.17 14.70
C LYS A 55 7.49 -9.73 16.10
N THR A 56 7.67 -8.90 17.12
CA THR A 56 7.72 -9.37 18.51
C THR A 56 6.80 -8.63 19.46
N SER A 57 5.99 -7.72 18.92
CA SER A 57 5.13 -6.85 19.72
C SER A 57 3.74 -6.82 19.10
N PRO A 58 2.67 -6.62 19.88
CA PRO A 58 1.36 -6.39 19.31
C PRO A 58 1.27 -5.08 18.53
N GLN A 59 2.23 -4.19 18.72
CA GLN A 59 2.32 -2.97 17.95
C GLN A 59 2.86 -3.25 16.55
N GLY A 60 2.70 -2.30 15.66
CA GLY A 60 3.16 -2.41 14.30
C GLY A 60 3.40 -1.04 13.71
N TRP A 61 3.53 -1.00 12.40
CA TRP A 61 3.81 0.22 11.65
C TRP A 61 2.62 0.57 10.79
N PHE A 62 2.16 1.81 10.88
CA PHE A 62 1.13 2.33 9.99
C PHE A 62 1.75 3.24 8.96
N PHE A 63 1.34 3.05 7.71
CA PHE A 63 1.69 3.94 6.62
C PHE A 63 0.41 4.42 5.96
N VAL A 64 0.34 5.71 5.67
CA VAL A 64 -0.82 6.32 5.03
C VAL A 64 -0.36 6.96 3.75
N GLY A 65 -0.97 6.57 2.65
CA GLY A 65 -0.67 7.16 1.34
C GLY A 65 -1.50 8.40 1.07
N PRO A 66 -1.09 9.20 0.08
CA PRO A 66 -1.85 10.38 -0.34
C PRO A 66 -3.11 9.99 -1.10
N PRO A 67 -4.09 10.90 -1.22
CA PRO A 67 -5.25 10.66 -2.08
C PRO A 67 -4.83 10.49 -3.54
N MET A 68 -5.40 9.49 -4.19
CA MET A 68 -5.11 9.14 -5.58
C MET A 68 -6.41 8.97 -6.36
N PRO A 69 -6.37 9.10 -7.70
CA PRO A 69 -7.59 9.01 -8.50
C PRO A 69 -8.25 7.64 -8.52
N THR A 70 -7.50 6.57 -8.26
CA THR A 70 -8.04 5.21 -8.29
C THR A 70 -7.60 4.43 -7.06
N ARG A 71 -8.35 3.37 -6.76
CA ARG A 71 -8.03 2.45 -5.66
C ARG A 71 -6.67 1.78 -5.85
N ASP A 72 -6.40 1.33 -7.07
CA ASP A 72 -5.13 0.66 -7.37
C ASP A 72 -3.96 1.60 -7.16
N MET A 73 -4.07 2.83 -7.60
CA MET A 73 -3.01 3.82 -7.40
C MET A 73 -2.81 4.12 -5.92
N ALA A 74 -3.89 4.17 -5.15
CA ALA A 74 -3.79 4.40 -3.71
C ALA A 74 -3.02 3.27 -3.01
N ILE A 75 -3.30 2.03 -3.37
CA ILE A 75 -2.60 0.86 -2.82
C ILE A 75 -1.13 0.87 -3.23
N GLN A 76 -0.85 1.12 -4.50
CA GLN A 76 0.54 1.21 -4.98
C GLN A 76 1.31 2.28 -4.24
N GLN A 77 0.70 3.42 -4.03
CA GLN A 77 1.35 4.55 -3.39
C GLN A 77 1.67 4.26 -1.92
N VAL A 78 0.74 3.68 -1.18
CA VAL A 78 0.98 3.37 0.22
C VAL A 78 2.05 2.28 0.37
N ASP A 79 2.08 1.31 -0.53
CA ASP A 79 3.12 0.27 -0.51
C ASP A 79 4.49 0.85 -0.83
N TYR A 80 4.55 1.77 -1.78
CA TYR A 80 5.78 2.48 -2.09
C TYR A 80 6.30 3.24 -0.87
N GLU A 81 5.42 3.96 -0.18
CA GLU A 81 5.79 4.68 1.05
C GLU A 81 6.29 3.72 2.12
N ALA A 82 5.63 2.58 2.29
CA ALA A 82 6.04 1.58 3.25
C ALA A 82 7.42 1.01 2.93
N LEU A 83 7.66 0.68 1.65
CA LEU A 83 8.94 0.13 1.21
C LEU A 83 10.10 1.11 1.42
N LEU A 84 9.85 2.40 1.26
CA LEU A 84 10.88 3.41 1.50
C LEU A 84 11.30 3.51 2.97
N ARG A 85 10.43 3.12 3.87
CA ARG A 85 10.65 3.29 5.32
C ARG A 85 10.99 2.01 6.07
N LEU A 86 10.78 0.90 5.42
CA LEU A 86 11.14 -0.42 5.99
C LEU A 86 12.60 -0.84 5.66
#